data_c9fe10e8b7a8a05737fb13448fb7d006
#
_entry.id   c9fe10e8b7a8a05737fb13448fb7d006
#
_cell.length_a   1.000
_cell.length_b   1.000
_cell.length_c   1.000
_cell.angle_alpha   90.00
_cell.angle_beta   90.00
_cell.angle_gamma   90.00
#
_symmetry.space_group_name_H-M   'P 1'
#
loop_
_entity.id
_entity.type
_entity.pdbx_description
1 polymer ?
#
loop_
_entity_poly.entity_id
_entity_poly.type
_entity_poly.pdbx_seq_one_letter_code
_entity_poly.pdbx_strand_id
1 'polypeptide(L)'
;MLLFQTSRHFVNTTTRTMSSSERPSGLIAKSGIELLTFGTPNGHKATILLEELKEAYGKDYVYQSINIMENIQKEPWFTKICPNGRIPALVDHDRNDFAVFEGAAILAYMTRHYDPEHKFSFTDPDDVSRAEQWIAWQHGGLGPMQGQANHFYRLAKERIPYPTQRYVGESERLYGILDNQLKDRDYLVGPGKGKYSIADIASFSWVNAAYFAGVDLTQFPNLEKWWKRIDDRPAVKKGTAIPSESKITNGPYQRRLREEPEFKENEDKLKELGNKAKEQYGYKYASP
;
A
#
# COMPACT_ATOMS: atom_id res chain seq x y z
N MET A 1 19.68 -38.55 40.33
CA MET A 1 18.48 -38.14 39.58
C MET A 1 18.26 -36.67 39.84
N LEU A 2 18.92 -35.80 39.04
CA LEU A 2 18.85 -34.36 39.16
C LEU A 2 17.92 -33.85 38.06
N LEU A 3 16.82 -33.22 38.46
CA LEU A 3 15.87 -32.54 37.59
C LEU A 3 16.42 -31.15 37.25
N PHE A 4 16.72 -30.90 35.99
CA PHE A 4 16.97 -29.54 35.49
C PHE A 4 15.64 -28.89 35.16
N GLN A 5 15.23 -27.91 35.98
CA GLN A 5 14.16 -26.99 35.66
C GLN A 5 14.73 -25.90 34.74
N THR A 6 14.30 -25.88 33.48
CA THR A 6 14.56 -24.77 32.55
C THR A 6 13.48 -23.71 32.75
N SER A 7 13.82 -22.63 33.43
CA SER A 7 13.00 -21.43 33.51
C SER A 7 13.01 -20.73 32.16
N ARG A 8 11.88 -20.79 31.44
CA ARG A 8 11.63 -19.92 30.29
C ARG A 8 11.30 -18.52 30.79
N HIS A 9 12.26 -17.59 30.63
CA HIS A 9 11.96 -16.18 30.79
C HIS A 9 11.11 -15.72 29.62
N PHE A 10 9.83 -15.48 29.85
CA PHE A 10 8.99 -14.70 28.95
C PHE A 10 9.42 -13.24 29.06
N VAL A 11 10.17 -12.75 28.06
CA VAL A 11 10.39 -11.31 27.90
C VAL A 11 9.10 -10.73 27.35
N ASN A 12 8.32 -10.09 28.18
CA ASN A 12 7.17 -9.27 27.77
C ASN A 12 7.70 -8.04 27.04
N THR A 13 7.85 -8.12 25.74
CA THR A 13 8.15 -6.96 24.87
C THR A 13 6.84 -6.23 24.62
N THR A 14 6.54 -5.27 25.47
CA THR A 14 5.46 -4.31 25.26
C THR A 14 5.76 -3.53 23.99
N THR A 15 4.96 -3.69 22.96
CA THR A 15 5.00 -2.90 21.72
C THR A 15 4.81 -1.43 22.11
N ARG A 16 5.90 -0.67 22.14
CA ARG A 16 5.86 0.76 22.48
C ARG A 16 5.44 1.52 21.21
N THR A 17 4.13 1.68 21.04
CA THR A 17 3.60 2.68 20.12
C THR A 17 3.81 4.05 20.77
N MET A 18 4.50 4.97 20.10
CA MET A 18 4.50 6.35 20.57
C MET A 18 3.07 6.90 20.56
N SER A 19 2.71 7.64 21.61
CA SER A 19 1.46 8.37 21.64
C SER A 19 1.44 9.34 20.46
N SER A 20 0.28 9.53 19.84
CA SER A 20 0.06 10.34 18.64
C SER A 20 0.37 11.84 18.80
N SER A 21 1.00 12.26 19.89
CA SER A 21 1.22 13.66 20.28
C SER A 21 2.66 14.16 20.11
N GLU A 22 3.66 13.31 19.96
CA GLU A 22 5.04 13.76 19.80
C GLU A 22 5.46 13.72 18.32
N ARG A 23 6.00 14.86 17.85
CA ARG A 23 6.54 14.99 16.48
C ARG A 23 7.80 14.12 16.36
N PRO A 24 7.88 13.17 15.40
CA PRO A 24 9.07 12.38 15.17
C PRO A 24 10.29 13.26 14.85
N SER A 25 11.42 12.99 15.53
CA SER A 25 12.67 13.75 15.38
C SER A 25 13.91 12.84 15.22
N GLY A 26 13.71 11.53 15.12
CA GLY A 26 14.76 10.52 14.98
C GLY A 26 14.20 9.12 15.13
N LEU A 27 15.05 8.11 15.04
CA LEU A 27 14.71 6.70 15.27
C LEU A 27 14.47 6.44 16.76
N ILE A 28 13.54 5.54 17.06
CA ILE A 28 13.11 5.22 18.43
C ILE A 28 13.39 3.78 18.84
N ALA A 29 13.49 2.84 17.88
CA ALA A 29 13.81 1.46 18.18
C ALA A 29 15.32 1.29 18.45
N LYS A 30 15.67 0.22 19.17
CA LYS A 30 17.06 -0.17 19.47
C LYS A 30 17.39 -1.54 18.90
N SER A 31 16.39 -2.26 18.39
CA SER A 31 16.50 -3.57 17.75
C SER A 31 15.26 -3.84 16.91
N GLY A 32 15.33 -4.83 16.02
CA GLY A 32 14.24 -5.21 15.14
C GLY A 32 14.00 -4.24 14.00
N ILE A 33 12.78 -4.24 13.49
CA ILE A 33 12.37 -3.41 12.37
C ILE A 33 11.70 -2.13 12.87
N GLU A 34 12.12 -0.99 12.34
CA GLU A 34 11.43 0.29 12.52
C GLU A 34 10.94 0.82 11.17
N LEU A 35 9.63 1.01 11.06
CA LEU A 35 8.97 1.52 9.86
C LEU A 35 8.58 3.00 10.04
N LEU A 36 9.02 3.83 9.11
CA LEU A 36 8.64 5.24 8.99
C LEU A 36 7.58 5.38 7.91
N THR A 37 6.32 5.56 8.29
CA THR A 37 5.18 5.46 7.36
C THR A 37 4.09 6.50 7.60
N PHE A 38 3.13 6.55 6.68
CA PHE A 38 1.90 7.33 6.80
C PHE A 38 0.76 6.63 6.07
N GLY A 39 -0.52 6.93 6.41
CA GLY A 39 -1.72 6.28 5.87
C GLY A 39 -2.00 6.59 4.40
N THR A 40 -1.11 6.14 3.52
CA THR A 40 -1.17 6.32 2.07
C THR A 40 -1.03 4.97 1.35
N PRO A 41 -1.41 4.85 0.08
CA PRO A 41 -1.20 3.61 -0.68
C PRO A 41 0.23 3.10 -0.65
N ASN A 42 1.23 3.99 -0.66
CA ASN A 42 2.63 3.57 -0.56
C ASN A 42 3.01 3.09 0.85
N GLY A 43 2.52 3.77 1.90
CA GLY A 43 2.74 3.34 3.28
C GLY A 43 2.11 1.98 3.56
N HIS A 44 0.90 1.74 3.04
CA HIS A 44 0.17 0.50 3.23
C HIS A 44 0.87 -0.73 2.64
N LYS A 45 1.69 -0.62 1.61
CA LYS A 45 2.50 -1.74 1.11
C LYS A 45 3.36 -2.35 2.22
N ALA A 46 4.09 -1.50 2.93
CA ALA A 46 4.98 -1.94 3.99
C ALA A 46 4.23 -2.42 5.23
N THR A 47 3.19 -1.69 5.66
CA THR A 47 2.42 -2.08 6.86
C THR A 47 1.65 -3.38 6.64
N ILE A 48 1.07 -3.62 5.47
CA ILE A 48 0.41 -4.89 5.15
C ILE A 48 1.40 -6.05 5.21
N LEU A 49 2.55 -5.95 4.54
CA LEU A 49 3.53 -7.04 4.57
C LEU A 49 4.05 -7.30 5.99
N LEU A 50 4.31 -6.26 6.77
CA LEU A 50 4.78 -6.42 8.15
C LEU A 50 3.72 -7.09 9.05
N GLU A 51 2.44 -6.76 8.89
CA GLU A 51 1.36 -7.45 9.60
C GLU A 51 1.20 -8.91 9.12
N GLU A 52 1.38 -9.20 7.83
CA GLU A 52 1.39 -10.58 7.32
C GLU A 52 2.58 -11.39 7.89
N LEU A 53 3.77 -10.82 7.96
CA LEU A 53 4.96 -11.47 8.54
C LEU A 53 4.81 -11.65 10.06
N LYS A 54 4.17 -10.70 10.73
CA LYS A 54 3.85 -10.81 12.16
C LYS A 54 2.86 -11.95 12.41
N GLU A 55 1.81 -12.07 11.61
CA GLU A 55 0.83 -13.15 11.74
C GLU A 55 1.44 -14.51 11.40
N ALA A 56 2.28 -14.57 10.33
CA ALA A 56 2.85 -15.82 9.84
C ALA A 56 4.02 -16.38 10.68
N TYR A 57 4.84 -15.48 11.25
CA TYR A 57 6.13 -15.85 11.86
C TYR A 57 6.39 -15.17 13.21
N GLY A 58 5.47 -14.34 13.71
CA GLY A 58 5.67 -13.60 14.96
C GLY A 58 6.70 -12.46 14.84
N LYS A 59 7.02 -11.99 13.62
CA LYS A 59 8.00 -10.90 13.43
C LYS A 59 7.38 -9.56 13.85
N ASP A 60 7.69 -9.12 15.04
CA ASP A 60 7.29 -7.81 15.54
C ASP A 60 8.08 -6.67 14.90
N TYR A 61 7.49 -5.49 14.91
CA TYR A 61 8.10 -4.27 14.42
C TYR A 61 7.57 -3.04 15.19
N VAL A 62 8.30 -1.94 15.10
CA VAL A 62 7.89 -0.62 15.59
C VAL A 62 7.58 0.26 14.39
N TYR A 63 6.64 1.19 14.53
CA TYR A 63 6.41 2.19 13.48
C TYR A 63 6.30 3.61 14.05
N GLN A 64 6.65 4.58 13.22
CA GLN A 64 6.41 5.99 13.48
C GLN A 64 5.51 6.58 12.39
N SER A 65 4.54 7.41 12.82
CA SER A 65 3.69 8.19 11.91
C SER A 65 4.44 9.41 11.41
N ILE A 66 4.82 9.42 10.14
CA ILE A 66 5.51 10.54 9.47
C ILE A 66 4.48 11.38 8.75
N ASN A 67 3.95 12.40 9.41
CA ASN A 67 2.94 13.28 8.82
C ASN A 67 3.52 14.06 7.63
N ILE A 68 3.18 13.62 6.42
CA ILE A 68 3.67 14.23 5.18
C ILE A 68 3.13 15.65 4.97
N MET A 69 2.02 16.01 5.60
CA MET A 69 1.45 17.37 5.52
C MET A 69 2.28 18.39 6.30
N GLU A 70 3.07 17.93 7.27
CA GLU A 70 3.99 18.74 8.07
C GLU A 70 5.43 18.71 7.54
N ASN A 71 5.65 18.02 6.42
CA ASN A 71 6.97 17.86 5.79
C ASN A 71 8.03 17.18 6.68
N ILE A 72 7.64 16.35 7.65
CA ILE A 72 8.56 15.61 8.52
C ILE A 72 9.53 14.75 7.66
N GLN A 73 9.06 14.18 6.56
CA GLN A 73 9.86 13.41 5.61
C GLN A 73 10.95 14.23 4.88
N LYS A 74 10.98 15.55 5.05
CA LYS A 74 11.99 16.46 4.49
C LYS A 74 13.05 16.89 5.51
N GLU A 75 12.89 16.51 6.76
CA GLU A 75 13.84 16.85 7.80
C GLU A 75 15.19 16.11 7.64
N PRO A 76 16.31 16.70 8.07
CA PRO A 76 17.66 16.13 7.87
C PRO A 76 17.84 14.72 8.44
N TRP A 77 17.17 14.40 9.56
CA TRP A 77 17.26 13.06 10.15
C TRP A 77 16.58 12.01 9.26
N PHE A 78 15.43 12.35 8.66
CA PHE A 78 14.72 11.44 7.78
C PHE A 78 15.44 11.29 6.43
N THR A 79 15.96 12.36 5.85
CA THR A 79 16.64 12.33 4.55
C THR A 79 18.00 11.60 4.61
N LYS A 80 18.59 11.41 5.79
CA LYS A 80 19.74 10.50 5.99
C LYS A 80 19.33 9.03 5.80
N ILE A 81 18.08 8.66 6.11
CA ILE A 81 17.53 7.31 5.97
C ILE A 81 17.00 7.11 4.55
N CYS A 82 16.22 8.07 4.07
CA CYS A 82 15.63 8.08 2.73
C CYS A 82 16.01 9.37 2.00
N PRO A 83 17.05 9.35 1.14
CA PRO A 83 17.53 10.55 0.42
C PRO A 83 16.45 11.24 -0.43
N ASN A 84 15.47 10.47 -0.93
CA ASN A 84 14.33 11.00 -1.69
C ASN A 84 13.36 11.84 -0.80
N GLY A 85 13.42 11.68 0.53
CA GLY A 85 12.50 12.36 1.46
C GLY A 85 11.05 12.00 1.19
N ARG A 86 10.75 10.69 1.06
CA ARG A 86 9.42 10.11 0.86
C ARG A 86 9.19 8.95 1.81
N ILE A 87 7.94 8.71 2.19
CA ILE A 87 7.50 7.53 2.90
C ILE A 87 7.06 6.44 1.89
N PRO A 88 7.10 5.15 2.27
CA PRO A 88 7.71 4.60 3.48
C PRO A 88 9.23 4.53 3.41
N ALA A 89 9.87 4.50 4.58
CA ALA A 89 11.25 4.08 4.78
C ALA A 89 11.30 3.10 5.95
N LEU A 90 12.30 2.23 5.96
CA LEU A 90 12.46 1.18 6.96
C LEU A 90 13.90 1.17 7.43
N VAL A 91 14.11 0.91 8.73
CA VAL A 91 15.44 0.64 9.29
C VAL A 91 15.42 -0.73 9.97
N ASP A 92 16.38 -1.56 9.63
CA ASP A 92 16.60 -2.86 10.25
C ASP A 92 17.77 -2.77 11.24
N HIS A 93 17.43 -2.58 12.51
CA HIS A 93 18.40 -2.42 13.59
C HIS A 93 19.17 -3.70 13.90
N ASP A 94 18.59 -4.87 13.63
CA ASP A 94 19.26 -6.16 13.81
C ASP A 94 20.32 -6.43 12.73
N ARG A 95 20.40 -5.56 11.71
CA ARG A 95 21.35 -5.63 10.58
C ARG A 95 22.15 -4.34 10.44
N ASN A 96 22.75 -3.87 11.52
CA ASN A 96 23.59 -2.67 11.60
C ASN A 96 22.88 -1.40 11.11
N ASP A 97 21.66 -1.18 11.55
CA ASP A 97 20.82 -0.03 11.19
C ASP A 97 20.65 0.12 9.66
N PHE A 98 20.50 -1.01 8.97
CA PHE A 98 20.38 -1.01 7.51
C PHE A 98 19.10 -0.32 7.07
N ALA A 99 19.24 0.81 6.39
CA ALA A 99 18.14 1.60 5.90
C ALA A 99 17.65 1.10 4.53
N VAL A 100 16.34 0.98 4.35
CA VAL A 100 15.71 0.61 3.09
C VAL A 100 14.62 1.63 2.76
N PHE A 101 14.71 2.23 1.59
CA PHE A 101 13.67 3.11 1.06
C PHE A 101 13.15 2.57 -0.27
N GLU A 102 12.07 3.14 -0.79
CA GLU A 102 11.22 2.66 -1.88
C GLU A 102 10.35 1.44 -1.51
N GLY A 103 9.03 1.58 -1.68
CA GLY A 103 8.09 0.54 -1.28
C GLY A 103 8.37 -0.82 -1.92
N ALA A 104 8.75 -0.85 -3.20
CA ALA A 104 9.12 -2.09 -3.90
C ALA A 104 10.38 -2.76 -3.29
N ALA A 105 11.39 -1.95 -2.96
CA ALA A 105 12.62 -2.45 -2.34
C ALA A 105 12.36 -2.95 -0.91
N ILE A 106 11.49 -2.27 -0.14
CA ILE A 106 11.08 -2.71 1.19
C ILE A 106 10.38 -4.07 1.11
N LEU A 107 9.44 -4.27 0.18
CA LEU A 107 8.76 -5.56 0.00
C LEU A 107 9.76 -6.68 -0.30
N ALA A 108 10.68 -6.45 -1.25
CA ALA A 108 11.70 -7.43 -1.62
C ALA A 108 12.69 -7.71 -0.47
N TYR A 109 13.10 -6.67 0.26
CA TYR A 109 14.00 -6.81 1.42
C TYR A 109 13.35 -7.66 2.51
N MET A 110 12.12 -7.33 2.90
CA MET A 110 11.42 -8.02 3.98
C MET A 110 11.17 -9.49 3.64
N THR A 111 10.77 -9.82 2.42
CA THR A 111 10.56 -11.22 2.04
C THR A 111 11.89 -11.99 1.95
N ARG A 112 12.97 -11.38 1.47
CA ARG A 112 14.29 -12.02 1.39
C ARG A 112 14.84 -12.40 2.76
N HIS A 113 14.58 -11.59 3.79
CA HIS A 113 15.18 -11.78 5.11
C HIS A 113 14.22 -12.36 6.16
N TYR A 114 12.92 -12.21 5.97
CA TYR A 114 11.92 -12.48 7.01
C TYR A 114 10.73 -13.34 6.56
N ASP A 115 10.78 -13.91 5.32
CA ASP A 115 9.81 -14.86 4.78
C ASP A 115 10.47 -16.23 4.48
N PRO A 116 10.94 -16.95 5.51
CA PRO A 116 11.76 -18.16 5.33
C PRO A 116 11.02 -19.31 4.65
N GLU A 117 9.69 -19.35 4.74
CA GLU A 117 8.85 -20.37 4.10
C GLU A 117 8.26 -19.88 2.76
N HIS A 118 8.67 -18.70 2.30
CA HIS A 118 8.17 -18.08 1.06
C HIS A 118 6.64 -18.00 0.99
N LYS A 119 5.98 -17.66 2.11
CA LYS A 119 4.51 -17.50 2.14
C LYS A 119 4.04 -16.33 1.28
N PHE A 120 4.88 -15.28 1.17
CA PHE A 120 4.59 -14.03 0.44
C PHE A 120 5.53 -13.79 -0.75
N SER A 121 6.41 -14.74 -1.04
CA SER A 121 7.40 -14.71 -2.12
C SER A 121 7.46 -16.04 -2.86
N PHE A 122 8.36 -16.18 -3.82
CA PHE A 122 8.49 -17.38 -4.64
C PHE A 122 9.92 -17.91 -4.56
N THR A 123 10.08 -19.24 -4.80
CA THR A 123 11.39 -19.90 -4.96
C THR A 123 11.67 -20.22 -6.42
N ASP A 124 10.63 -20.46 -7.23
CA ASP A 124 10.78 -20.67 -8.66
C ASP A 124 11.27 -19.38 -9.33
N PRO A 125 12.38 -19.40 -10.09
CA PRO A 125 12.97 -18.20 -10.69
C PRO A 125 12.05 -17.45 -11.65
N ASP A 126 11.20 -18.19 -12.37
CA ASP A 126 10.25 -17.58 -13.31
C ASP A 126 9.12 -16.87 -12.57
N ASP A 127 8.61 -17.47 -11.48
CA ASP A 127 7.60 -16.82 -10.65
C ASP A 127 8.17 -15.63 -9.87
N VAL A 128 9.44 -15.68 -9.44
CA VAL A 128 10.16 -14.51 -8.91
C VAL A 128 10.18 -13.41 -9.94
N SER A 129 10.61 -13.71 -11.19
CA SER A 129 10.66 -12.72 -12.26
C SER A 129 9.27 -12.15 -12.60
N ARG A 130 8.22 -12.98 -12.61
CA ARG A 130 6.84 -12.52 -12.82
C ARG A 130 6.38 -11.58 -11.70
N ALA A 131 6.72 -11.89 -10.45
CA ALA A 131 6.42 -11.02 -9.32
C ALA A 131 7.13 -9.67 -9.41
N GLU A 132 8.40 -9.67 -9.80
CA GLU A 132 9.19 -8.46 -10.04
C GLU A 132 8.60 -7.61 -11.18
N GLN A 133 8.12 -8.24 -12.27
CA GLN A 133 7.44 -7.53 -13.37
C GLN A 133 6.19 -6.79 -12.86
N TRP A 134 5.33 -7.44 -12.08
CA TRP A 134 4.13 -6.81 -11.53
C TRP A 134 4.45 -5.70 -10.53
N ILE A 135 5.49 -5.88 -9.70
CA ILE A 135 5.96 -4.85 -8.77
C ILE A 135 6.52 -3.64 -9.53
N ALA A 136 7.37 -3.89 -10.54
CA ALA A 136 7.93 -2.83 -11.36
C ALA A 136 6.83 -2.09 -12.17
N TRP A 137 5.89 -2.82 -12.75
CA TRP A 137 4.74 -2.27 -13.45
C TRP A 137 3.87 -1.39 -12.52
N GLN A 138 3.60 -1.87 -11.30
CA GLN A 138 2.86 -1.09 -10.33
C GLN A 138 3.62 0.19 -9.93
N HIS A 139 4.94 0.06 -9.70
CA HIS A 139 5.78 1.17 -9.24
C HIS A 139 6.02 2.22 -10.33
N GLY A 140 6.24 1.79 -11.58
CA GLY A 140 6.47 2.66 -12.73
C GLY A 140 5.21 3.17 -13.42
N GLY A 141 4.09 2.47 -13.27
CA GLY A 141 2.83 2.78 -13.97
C GLY A 141 1.69 3.12 -13.03
N LEU A 142 1.09 2.11 -12.40
CA LEU A 142 -0.16 2.28 -11.64
C LEU A 142 -0.05 3.34 -10.54
N GLY A 143 0.97 3.26 -9.69
CA GLY A 143 1.17 4.19 -8.59
C GLY A 143 1.31 5.65 -9.05
N PRO A 144 2.26 5.98 -9.94
CA PRO A 144 2.43 7.32 -10.46
C PRO A 144 1.20 7.86 -11.17
N MET A 145 0.57 7.09 -12.05
CA MET A 145 -0.58 7.56 -12.84
C MET A 145 -1.82 7.79 -11.96
N GLN A 146 -2.14 6.86 -11.07
CA GLN A 146 -3.23 7.05 -10.11
C GLN A 146 -2.92 8.17 -9.10
N GLY A 147 -1.64 8.36 -8.73
CA GLY A 147 -1.22 9.50 -7.91
C GLY A 147 -1.52 10.84 -8.58
N GLN A 148 -1.29 10.97 -9.89
CA GLN A 148 -1.68 12.15 -10.67
C GLN A 148 -3.21 12.23 -10.81
N ALA A 149 -3.92 11.12 -10.97
CA ALA A 149 -5.38 11.11 -10.94
C ALA A 149 -5.91 11.66 -9.61
N ASN A 150 -5.39 11.19 -8.47
CA ASN A 150 -5.72 11.75 -7.15
C ASN A 150 -5.53 13.27 -7.11
N HIS A 151 -4.43 13.77 -7.66
CA HIS A 151 -4.12 15.19 -7.67
C HIS A 151 -5.15 15.97 -8.50
N PHE A 152 -5.29 15.67 -9.79
CA PHE A 152 -6.10 16.46 -10.70
C PHE A 152 -7.61 16.25 -10.54
N TYR A 153 -8.05 15.03 -10.19
CA TYR A 153 -9.45 14.76 -9.93
C TYR A 153 -9.92 15.37 -8.60
N ARG A 154 -9.07 15.38 -7.56
CA ARG A 154 -9.51 15.70 -6.20
C ARG A 154 -8.75 16.83 -5.51
N LEU A 155 -7.43 16.83 -5.55
CA LEU A 155 -6.62 17.68 -4.66
C LEU A 155 -6.26 19.02 -5.26
N ALA A 156 -6.17 19.14 -6.59
CA ALA A 156 -5.84 20.39 -7.26
C ALA A 156 -6.92 21.45 -6.97
N LYS A 157 -6.49 22.67 -6.65
CA LYS A 157 -7.41 23.80 -6.45
C LYS A 157 -8.09 24.19 -7.74
N GLU A 158 -7.35 24.22 -8.83
CA GLU A 158 -7.86 24.46 -10.16
C GLU A 158 -8.37 23.16 -10.80
N ARG A 159 -9.58 23.18 -11.34
CA ARG A 159 -10.19 22.06 -12.05
C ARG A 159 -9.85 22.11 -13.53
N ILE A 160 -8.87 21.31 -13.93
CA ILE A 160 -8.39 21.26 -15.32
C ILE A 160 -8.86 19.93 -15.94
N PRO A 161 -9.82 19.97 -16.90
CA PRO A 161 -10.44 18.76 -17.42
C PRO A 161 -9.46 17.80 -18.14
N TYR A 162 -8.52 18.34 -18.94
CA TYR A 162 -7.61 17.52 -19.72
C TYR A 162 -6.73 16.60 -18.87
N PRO A 163 -5.91 17.08 -17.91
CA PRO A 163 -5.11 16.18 -17.07
C PRO A 163 -5.99 15.28 -16.17
N THR A 164 -7.16 15.78 -15.73
CA THR A 164 -8.11 14.93 -15.00
C THR A 164 -8.46 13.70 -15.82
N GLN A 165 -8.95 13.88 -17.05
CA GLN A 165 -9.30 12.77 -17.92
C GLN A 165 -8.08 11.94 -18.35
N ARG A 166 -6.95 12.57 -18.61
CA ARG A 166 -5.70 11.91 -18.99
C ARG A 166 -5.26 10.87 -17.93
N TYR A 167 -5.32 11.25 -16.64
CA TYR A 167 -4.81 10.40 -15.57
C TYR A 167 -5.86 9.44 -15.00
N VAL A 168 -7.13 9.85 -14.92
CA VAL A 168 -8.22 8.93 -14.54
C VAL A 168 -8.36 7.84 -15.61
N GLY A 169 -8.40 8.21 -16.89
CA GLY A 169 -8.48 7.24 -17.99
C GLY A 169 -7.27 6.29 -18.05
N GLU A 170 -6.05 6.79 -17.81
CA GLU A 170 -4.88 5.91 -17.70
C GLU A 170 -4.98 4.96 -16.50
N SER A 171 -5.49 5.42 -15.36
CA SER A 171 -5.73 4.55 -14.21
C SER A 171 -6.77 3.47 -14.53
N GLU A 172 -7.89 3.84 -15.21
CA GLU A 172 -8.88 2.87 -15.71
C GLU A 172 -8.25 1.83 -16.64
N ARG A 173 -7.40 2.26 -17.58
CA ARG A 173 -6.68 1.34 -18.48
C ARG A 173 -5.79 0.36 -17.70
N LEU A 174 -5.05 0.84 -16.72
CA LEU A 174 -4.18 -0.01 -15.88
C LEU A 174 -5.02 -0.98 -15.02
N TYR A 175 -6.19 -0.56 -14.56
CA TYR A 175 -7.13 -1.45 -13.85
C TYR A 175 -7.65 -2.55 -14.78
N GLY A 176 -7.93 -2.23 -16.05
CA GLY A 176 -8.31 -3.23 -17.05
C GLY A 176 -7.22 -4.28 -17.29
N ILE A 177 -5.93 -3.90 -17.21
CA ILE A 177 -4.81 -4.85 -17.28
C ILE A 177 -4.84 -5.82 -16.09
N LEU A 178 -5.05 -5.31 -14.87
CA LEU A 178 -5.19 -6.16 -13.68
C LEU A 178 -6.44 -7.06 -13.79
N ASP A 179 -7.58 -6.51 -14.20
CA ASP A 179 -8.82 -7.27 -14.36
C ASP A 179 -8.65 -8.43 -15.33
N ASN A 180 -7.99 -8.17 -16.46
CA ASN A 180 -7.70 -9.19 -17.47
C ASN A 180 -6.73 -10.26 -16.96
N GLN A 181 -5.66 -9.87 -16.26
CA GLN A 181 -4.72 -10.80 -15.61
C GLN A 181 -5.42 -11.71 -14.58
N LEU A 182 -6.41 -11.17 -13.88
CA LEU A 182 -7.15 -11.87 -12.82
C LEU A 182 -8.33 -12.70 -13.34
N LYS A 183 -8.56 -12.71 -14.67
CA LYS A 183 -9.53 -13.62 -15.28
C LYS A 183 -9.13 -15.06 -14.96
N ASP A 184 -10.03 -15.79 -14.32
CA ASP A 184 -9.82 -17.19 -13.87
C ASP A 184 -8.67 -17.38 -12.85
N ARG A 185 -8.19 -16.29 -12.24
CA ARG A 185 -7.14 -16.33 -11.21
C ARG A 185 -7.60 -15.68 -9.89
N ASP A 186 -6.99 -16.17 -8.81
CA ASP A 186 -7.22 -15.61 -7.48
C ASP A 186 -6.15 -14.57 -7.09
N TYR A 187 -4.92 -14.69 -7.65
CA TYR A 187 -3.78 -13.82 -7.39
C TYR A 187 -2.92 -13.64 -8.66
N LEU A 188 -2.10 -12.58 -8.68
CA LEU A 188 -1.38 -12.14 -9.87
C LEU A 188 -0.34 -13.15 -10.38
N VAL A 189 0.36 -13.85 -9.48
CA VAL A 189 1.51 -14.71 -9.79
C VAL A 189 1.37 -16.06 -9.12
N GLY A 190 2.08 -17.06 -9.62
CA GLY A 190 2.14 -18.43 -9.13
C GLY A 190 1.31 -19.41 -9.95
N PRO A 191 1.45 -20.72 -9.70
CA PRO A 191 0.80 -21.77 -10.47
C PRO A 191 -0.72 -21.79 -10.27
N GLY A 192 -1.44 -22.34 -11.25
CA GLY A 192 -2.90 -22.47 -11.21
C GLY A 192 -3.59 -21.11 -11.06
N LYS A 193 -4.35 -20.95 -9.98
CA LYS A 193 -5.05 -19.69 -9.68
C LYS A 193 -4.17 -18.61 -9.06
N GLY A 194 -2.87 -18.87 -8.89
CA GLY A 194 -1.92 -17.97 -8.26
C GLY A 194 -1.78 -18.17 -6.75
N LYS A 195 -0.80 -17.47 -6.18
CA LYS A 195 -0.50 -17.42 -4.76
C LYS A 195 -0.38 -15.98 -4.30
N TYR A 196 -1.01 -15.64 -3.18
CA TYR A 196 -0.88 -14.33 -2.56
C TYR A 196 0.59 -13.99 -2.26
N SER A 197 1.04 -12.84 -2.70
CA SER A 197 2.45 -12.46 -2.66
C SER A 197 2.64 -10.94 -2.59
N ILE A 198 3.89 -10.52 -2.51
CA ILE A 198 4.28 -9.09 -2.57
C ILE A 198 3.85 -8.41 -3.88
N ALA A 199 3.62 -9.15 -4.97
CA ALA A 199 3.06 -8.60 -6.21
C ALA A 199 1.62 -8.12 -5.99
N ASP A 200 0.82 -8.92 -5.27
CA ASP A 200 -0.55 -8.55 -4.90
C ASP A 200 -0.56 -7.39 -3.91
N ILE A 201 0.27 -7.44 -2.88
CA ILE A 201 0.37 -6.37 -1.86
C ILE A 201 0.71 -5.02 -2.50
N ALA A 202 1.67 -5.01 -3.43
CA ALA A 202 2.08 -3.79 -4.13
C ALA A 202 0.93 -3.14 -4.88
N SER A 203 0.16 -3.93 -5.65
CA SER A 203 -0.95 -3.46 -6.47
C SER A 203 -2.20 -3.16 -5.64
N PHE A 204 -2.51 -4.02 -4.66
CA PHE A 204 -3.68 -3.88 -3.78
C PHE A 204 -3.71 -2.53 -3.07
N SER A 205 -2.57 -2.07 -2.56
CA SER A 205 -2.50 -0.82 -1.81
C SER A 205 -3.00 0.39 -2.60
N TRP A 206 -2.84 0.38 -3.92
CA TRP A 206 -3.33 1.42 -4.82
C TRP A 206 -4.78 1.16 -5.27
N VAL A 207 -5.14 -0.07 -5.60
CA VAL A 207 -6.51 -0.45 -5.94
C VAL A 207 -7.46 -0.18 -4.76
N ASN A 208 -6.98 -0.33 -3.53
CA ASN A 208 -7.73 -0.01 -2.31
C ASN A 208 -7.98 1.50 -2.11
N ALA A 209 -7.57 2.35 -3.04
CA ALA A 209 -7.88 3.78 -3.08
C ALA A 209 -8.48 4.20 -4.45
N ALA A 210 -9.16 3.29 -5.13
CA ALA A 210 -9.74 3.48 -6.46
C ALA A 210 -10.70 4.67 -6.51
N TYR A 211 -11.68 4.70 -5.62
CA TYR A 211 -12.71 5.75 -5.60
C TYR A 211 -12.14 7.13 -5.28
N PHE A 212 -11.06 7.20 -4.52
CA PHE A 212 -10.39 8.46 -4.24
C PHE A 212 -9.77 9.08 -5.51
N ALA A 213 -9.38 8.25 -6.47
CA ALA A 213 -8.87 8.65 -7.79
C ALA A 213 -9.96 8.89 -8.84
N GLY A 214 -11.23 8.72 -8.49
CA GLY A 214 -12.35 8.81 -9.42
C GLY A 214 -12.56 7.55 -10.29
N VAL A 215 -11.93 6.42 -9.93
CA VAL A 215 -12.09 5.15 -10.64
C VAL A 215 -13.16 4.30 -9.94
N ASP A 216 -14.17 3.90 -10.69
CA ASP A 216 -15.22 3.00 -10.21
C ASP A 216 -14.77 1.54 -10.37
N LEU A 217 -14.47 0.90 -9.24
CA LEU A 217 -13.97 -0.47 -9.21
C LEU A 217 -14.98 -1.50 -9.74
N THR A 218 -16.28 -1.19 -9.70
CA THR A 218 -17.34 -2.10 -10.18
C THR A 218 -17.28 -2.35 -11.70
N GLN A 219 -16.55 -1.51 -12.45
CA GLN A 219 -16.29 -1.72 -13.88
C GLN A 219 -15.30 -2.86 -14.15
N PHE A 220 -14.63 -3.38 -13.13
CA PHE A 220 -13.55 -4.37 -13.20
C PHE A 220 -13.88 -5.59 -12.32
N PRO A 221 -14.75 -6.49 -12.74
CA PRO A 221 -15.36 -7.51 -11.87
C PRO A 221 -14.37 -8.56 -11.34
N ASN A 222 -13.30 -8.89 -12.08
CA ASN A 222 -12.27 -9.82 -11.60
C ASN A 222 -11.35 -9.12 -10.58
N LEU A 223 -11.01 -7.87 -10.85
CA LEU A 223 -10.22 -7.03 -9.96
C LEU A 223 -10.98 -6.73 -8.66
N GLU A 224 -12.28 -6.48 -8.73
CA GLU A 224 -13.12 -6.26 -7.55
C GLU A 224 -13.16 -7.50 -6.64
N LYS A 225 -13.32 -8.70 -7.22
CA LYS A 225 -13.27 -9.98 -6.48
C LYS A 225 -11.90 -10.20 -5.82
N TRP A 226 -10.83 -9.91 -6.54
CA TRP A 226 -9.46 -9.99 -6.03
C TRP A 226 -9.24 -8.98 -4.91
N TRP A 227 -9.64 -7.72 -5.09
CA TRP A 227 -9.55 -6.69 -4.06
C TRP A 227 -10.26 -7.12 -2.79
N LYS A 228 -11.51 -7.58 -2.89
CA LYS A 228 -12.30 -8.04 -1.75
C LYS A 228 -11.63 -9.20 -1.01
N ARG A 229 -11.10 -10.19 -1.75
CA ARG A 229 -10.39 -11.34 -1.17
C ARG A 229 -9.19 -10.91 -0.33
N ILE A 230 -8.46 -9.92 -0.78
CA ILE A 230 -7.29 -9.39 -0.05
C ILE A 230 -7.73 -8.49 1.10
N ASP A 231 -8.73 -7.63 0.90
CA ASP A 231 -9.27 -6.75 1.94
C ASP A 231 -9.85 -7.53 3.13
N ASP A 232 -10.38 -8.74 2.89
CA ASP A 232 -10.91 -9.61 3.95
C ASP A 232 -9.83 -10.26 4.84
N ARG A 233 -8.55 -10.19 4.48
CA ARG A 233 -7.45 -10.76 5.27
C ARG A 233 -7.24 -9.96 6.57
N PRO A 234 -7.11 -10.64 7.74
CA PRO A 234 -6.92 -9.95 9.03
C PRO A 234 -5.68 -9.04 9.05
N ALA A 235 -4.54 -9.51 8.52
CA ALA A 235 -3.31 -8.73 8.44
C ALA A 235 -3.46 -7.48 7.55
N VAL A 236 -4.19 -7.60 6.44
CA VAL A 236 -4.46 -6.47 5.54
C VAL A 236 -5.31 -5.41 6.24
N LYS A 237 -6.37 -5.81 6.96
CA LYS A 237 -7.19 -4.88 7.74
C LYS A 237 -6.38 -4.14 8.81
N LYS A 238 -5.49 -4.84 9.51
CA LYS A 238 -4.57 -4.22 10.47
C LYS A 238 -3.59 -3.26 9.77
N GLY A 239 -2.94 -3.72 8.70
CA GLY A 239 -1.95 -2.94 7.96
C GLY A 239 -2.52 -1.66 7.35
N THR A 240 -3.75 -1.69 6.83
CA THR A 240 -4.43 -0.50 6.28
C THR A 240 -4.93 0.48 7.34
N ALA A 241 -4.99 0.06 8.60
CA ALA A 241 -5.32 0.91 9.74
C ALA A 241 -4.09 1.57 10.39
N ILE A 242 -2.88 1.39 9.86
CA ILE A 242 -1.63 1.96 10.39
C ILE A 242 -1.18 3.16 9.55
N PRO A 243 -0.81 4.28 10.20
CA PRO A 243 -0.77 4.58 11.64
C PRO A 243 -2.15 4.90 12.22
N SER A 244 -3.14 5.09 11.38
CA SER A 244 -4.55 5.31 11.69
C SER A 244 -5.41 4.91 10.50
N GLU A 245 -6.71 4.68 10.71
CA GLU A 245 -7.63 4.36 9.62
C GLU A 245 -7.59 5.44 8.53
N SER A 246 -7.30 5.01 7.30
CA SER A 246 -7.16 5.92 6.16
C SER A 246 -8.52 6.22 5.52
N LYS A 247 -8.91 7.49 5.48
CA LYS A 247 -10.19 7.94 4.88
C LYS A 247 -10.25 7.80 3.36
N ILE A 248 -9.12 7.51 2.71
CA ILE A 248 -9.05 7.38 1.24
C ILE A 248 -9.19 5.94 0.74
N THR A 249 -9.13 4.96 1.64
CA THR A 249 -9.32 3.55 1.27
C THR A 249 -10.78 3.26 0.98
N ASN A 250 -11.02 2.28 0.10
CA ASN A 250 -12.35 2.00 -0.47
C ASN A 250 -13.42 1.75 0.60
N GLY A 251 -13.13 0.97 1.64
CA GLY A 251 -14.09 0.68 2.70
C GLY A 251 -14.56 1.93 3.45
N PRO A 252 -13.67 2.69 4.10
CA PRO A 252 -13.99 3.98 4.73
C PRO A 252 -14.62 5.00 3.77
N TYR A 253 -14.14 5.08 2.53
CA TYR A 253 -14.72 5.95 1.52
C TYR A 253 -16.20 5.61 1.24
N GLN A 254 -16.51 4.33 1.01
CA GLN A 254 -17.88 3.87 0.77
C GLN A 254 -18.78 4.05 2.00
N ARG A 255 -18.25 3.90 3.20
CA ARG A 255 -18.98 4.20 4.44
C ARG A 255 -19.36 5.68 4.48
N ARG A 256 -18.42 6.58 4.22
CA ARG A 256 -18.67 8.03 4.18
C ARG A 256 -19.72 8.43 3.15
N LEU A 257 -19.70 7.82 1.97
CA LEU A 257 -20.74 8.06 0.95
C LEU A 257 -22.16 7.72 1.42
N ARG A 258 -22.31 6.74 2.33
CA ARG A 258 -23.60 6.37 2.90
C ARG A 258 -24.01 7.23 4.08
N GLU A 259 -23.06 7.64 4.90
CA GLU A 259 -23.28 8.23 6.22
C GLU A 259 -23.12 9.75 6.24
N GLU A 260 -22.39 10.36 5.30
CA GLU A 260 -22.09 11.79 5.25
C GLU A 260 -22.74 12.44 4.01
N PRO A 261 -23.93 13.06 4.10
CA PRO A 261 -24.62 13.66 2.94
C PRO A 261 -23.82 14.73 2.21
N GLU A 262 -23.13 15.59 2.96
CA GLU A 262 -22.28 16.64 2.40
C GLU A 262 -21.10 16.04 1.60
N PHE A 263 -20.49 14.97 2.12
CA PHE A 263 -19.44 14.25 1.40
C PHE A 263 -19.99 13.67 0.10
N LYS A 264 -21.15 13.04 0.15
CA LYS A 264 -21.81 12.48 -1.05
C LYS A 264 -22.09 13.55 -2.10
N GLU A 265 -22.64 14.70 -1.71
CA GLU A 265 -22.90 15.80 -2.63
C GLU A 265 -21.60 16.31 -3.32
N ASN A 266 -20.52 16.42 -2.57
CA ASN A 266 -19.21 16.81 -3.12
C ASN A 266 -18.67 15.75 -4.10
N GLU A 267 -18.84 14.46 -3.80
CA GLU A 267 -18.44 13.36 -4.69
C GLU A 267 -19.28 13.34 -5.98
N ASP A 268 -20.58 13.57 -5.89
CA ASP A 268 -21.46 13.64 -7.06
C ASP A 268 -21.03 14.79 -8.01
N LYS A 269 -20.65 15.96 -7.47
CA LYS A 269 -20.10 17.09 -8.23
C LYS A 269 -18.77 16.74 -8.91
N LEU A 270 -17.86 16.06 -8.19
CA LEU A 270 -16.59 15.62 -8.77
C LEU A 270 -16.80 14.60 -9.89
N LYS A 271 -17.73 13.67 -9.72
CA LYS A 271 -18.09 12.67 -10.73
C LYS A 271 -18.66 13.34 -11.99
N GLU A 272 -19.53 14.34 -11.83
CA GLU A 272 -20.07 15.11 -12.96
C GLU A 272 -18.95 15.82 -13.73
N LEU A 273 -18.00 16.48 -13.05
CA LEU A 273 -16.84 17.12 -13.68
C LEU A 273 -15.96 16.10 -14.42
N GLY A 274 -15.73 14.93 -13.82
CA GLY A 274 -15.00 13.83 -14.45
C GLY A 274 -15.67 13.32 -15.71
N ASN A 275 -16.99 13.13 -15.68
CA ASN A 275 -17.77 12.72 -16.85
C ASN A 275 -17.71 13.75 -17.98
N LYS A 276 -17.87 15.04 -17.68
CA LYS A 276 -17.70 16.12 -18.67
C LYS A 276 -16.30 16.13 -19.30
N ALA A 277 -15.25 15.91 -18.48
CA ALA A 277 -13.90 15.80 -19.00
C ALA A 277 -13.72 14.57 -19.91
N LYS A 278 -14.35 13.43 -19.56
CA LYS A 278 -14.34 12.20 -20.36
C LYS A 278 -15.07 12.39 -21.72
N GLU A 279 -16.20 13.08 -21.73
CA GLU A 279 -16.93 13.43 -22.95
C GLU A 279 -16.11 14.35 -23.86
N GLN A 280 -15.47 15.37 -23.29
CA GLN A 280 -14.71 16.37 -24.03
C GLN A 280 -13.42 15.82 -24.66
N TYR A 281 -12.66 15.02 -23.92
CA TYR A 281 -11.30 14.62 -24.32
C TYR A 281 -11.21 13.15 -24.71
N GLY A 282 -12.07 12.29 -24.18
CA GLY A 282 -11.97 10.84 -24.34
C GLY A 282 -10.65 10.26 -23.84
N TYR A 283 -10.55 8.97 -23.66
CA TYR A 283 -9.28 8.29 -23.46
C TYR A 283 -9.11 7.27 -24.58
N LYS A 284 -8.13 7.48 -25.45
CA LYS A 284 -7.97 6.72 -26.70
C LYS A 284 -7.22 5.39 -26.53
N TYR A 285 -6.60 5.16 -25.39
CA TYR A 285 -5.86 3.92 -25.14
C TYR A 285 -6.84 2.88 -24.58
N ALA A 286 -7.13 1.88 -25.39
CA ALA A 286 -7.91 0.74 -24.94
C ALA A 286 -7.12 -0.10 -23.93
N SER A 287 -7.80 -0.69 -22.95
CA SER A 287 -7.24 -1.83 -22.22
C SER A 287 -7.08 -3.00 -23.20
N PRO A 288 -6.04 -3.83 -23.05
CA PRO A 288 -5.85 -5.01 -23.83
C PRO A 288 -6.99 -6.01 -23.66
#